data_28b525580a30dadc6d665023599b4b62
#
_entry.id   28b525580a30dadc6d665023599b4b62
#
_cell.length_a   1.000
_cell.length_b   1.000
_cell.length_c   1.000
_cell.angle_alpha   90.00
_cell.angle_beta   90.00
_cell.angle_gamma   90.00
#
_symmetry.space_group_name_H-M   'P 1'
#
loop_
_entity.id
_entity.type
_entity.pdbx_description
1 polymer ?
#
loop_
_entity_poly.entity_id
_entity_poly.type
_entity_poly.pdbx_seq_one_letter_code
_entity_poly.pdbx_strand_id
1 'polypeptide(L)'
;MKKLAVLLLALLVLGGCSGKHVNRVEIDSTIDLSGNWNDTDSRKVAEELIAQSINASWISGYLMDNGKKPVLIIGPVRNKSSEHINTRTFIADLEKSYINSGQVKMVASSSEREAIRDEREDQQSYS
;
A
#
# COMPACT_ATOMS: atom_id res chain seq x y z
N MET A 1 44.42 18.20 45.10
CA MET A 1 43.54 18.81 44.10
C MET A 1 43.84 18.33 42.67
N LYS A 2 45.08 18.35 42.18
CA LYS A 2 45.44 17.91 40.82
C LYS A 2 45.12 16.42 40.52
N LYS A 3 45.34 15.51 41.50
CA LYS A 3 45.03 14.07 41.36
C LYS A 3 43.54 13.76 41.26
N LEU A 4 42.70 14.56 41.94
CA LEU A 4 41.24 14.42 41.88
C LEU A 4 40.67 14.89 40.51
N ALA A 5 41.24 15.95 39.95
CA ALA A 5 40.85 16.47 38.64
C ALA A 5 41.21 15.47 37.50
N VAL A 6 42.34 14.77 37.58
CA VAL A 6 42.72 13.74 36.61
C VAL A 6 41.81 12.53 36.69
N LEU A 7 41.38 12.14 37.90
CA LEU A 7 40.45 11.02 38.08
C LEU A 7 39.08 11.33 37.50
N LEU A 8 38.60 12.56 37.69
CA LEU A 8 37.29 13.02 37.14
C LEU A 8 37.32 13.10 35.61
N LEU A 9 38.44 13.54 35.02
CA LEU A 9 38.65 13.57 33.58
C LEU A 9 38.69 12.16 32.98
N ALA A 10 39.31 11.20 33.66
CA ALA A 10 39.35 9.80 33.22
C ALA A 10 37.98 9.12 33.24
N LEU A 11 37.09 9.46 34.22
CA LEU A 11 35.73 8.94 34.27
C LEU A 11 34.85 9.47 33.12
N LEU A 12 35.05 10.69 32.67
CA LEU A 12 34.32 11.30 31.55
C LEU A 12 34.63 10.64 30.20
N VAL A 13 35.83 10.10 30.02
CA VAL A 13 36.22 9.45 28.76
C VAL A 13 35.68 8.01 28.63
N LEU A 14 35.34 7.37 29.74
CA LEU A 14 34.81 5.99 29.76
C LEU A 14 33.30 5.89 29.47
N GLY A 15 32.57 7.02 29.50
CA GLY A 15 31.12 7.06 29.27
C GLY A 15 30.68 7.11 27.79
N GLY A 16 31.61 7.13 26.84
CA GLY A 16 31.34 7.44 25.42
C GLY A 16 31.00 6.27 24.49
N CYS A 17 30.73 5.06 24.97
CA CYS A 17 30.29 3.97 24.12
C CYS A 17 28.76 3.97 23.96
N SER A 18 28.23 4.87 23.13
CA SER A 18 26.86 4.75 22.60
C SER A 18 26.82 3.58 21.62
N GLY A 19 26.26 2.44 22.05
CA GLY A 19 26.06 1.27 21.22
C GLY A 19 25.17 1.64 20.02
N LYS A 20 25.67 1.47 18.78
CA LYS A 20 24.84 1.54 17.59
C LYS A 20 23.76 0.45 17.68
N HIS A 21 22.51 0.86 17.86
CA HIS A 21 21.37 -0.04 17.74
C HIS A 21 21.20 -0.39 16.27
N VAL A 22 21.67 -1.56 15.85
CA VAL A 22 21.42 -2.08 14.51
C VAL A 22 20.13 -2.87 14.56
N ASN A 23 19.02 -2.28 14.12
CA ASN A 23 17.81 -3.03 13.84
C ASN A 23 18.03 -3.86 12.57
N ARG A 24 17.96 -5.18 12.67
CA ARG A 24 17.87 -6.04 11.50
C ARG A 24 16.50 -5.86 10.89
N VAL A 25 16.49 -5.30 9.70
CA VAL A 25 15.31 -5.21 8.86
C VAL A 25 15.21 -6.51 8.07
N GLU A 26 14.04 -7.09 7.97
CA GLU A 26 13.82 -8.30 7.17
C GLU A 26 14.17 -8.05 5.70
N ILE A 27 14.71 -9.08 5.02
CA ILE A 27 15.27 -9.00 3.65
C ILE A 27 14.23 -8.50 2.64
N ASP A 28 12.92 -8.68 2.91
CA ASP A 28 11.81 -8.26 2.06
C ASP A 28 11.24 -6.87 2.38
N SER A 29 11.79 -6.17 3.36
CA SER A 29 11.34 -4.82 3.66
C SER A 29 12.06 -3.82 2.77
N THR A 30 11.34 -3.25 1.82
CA THR A 30 11.79 -2.10 1.05
C THR A 30 11.85 -0.89 1.98
N ILE A 31 13.06 -0.53 2.43
CA ILE A 31 13.25 0.70 3.20
C ILE A 31 13.36 1.83 2.19
N ASP A 32 12.29 2.58 2.04
CA ASP A 32 12.36 3.84 1.31
C ASP A 32 12.82 4.97 2.25
N LEU A 33 14.00 5.51 1.96
CA LEU A 33 14.58 6.64 2.68
C LEU A 33 14.33 7.96 1.94
N SER A 34 13.65 7.94 0.79
CA SER A 34 13.48 9.12 -0.07
C SER A 34 12.42 10.09 0.44
N GLY A 35 11.45 9.60 1.22
CA GLY A 35 10.27 10.37 1.63
C GLY A 35 9.31 10.70 0.47
N ASN A 36 9.59 10.21 -0.75
CA ASN A 36 8.72 10.34 -1.91
C ASN A 36 7.79 9.12 -2.00
N TRP A 37 6.66 9.29 -2.65
CA TRP A 37 5.70 8.20 -2.87
C TRP A 37 6.31 7.06 -3.71
N ASN A 38 6.13 5.82 -3.23
CA ASN A 38 6.61 4.61 -3.90
C ASN A 38 5.57 3.48 -3.87
N ASP A 39 5.90 2.32 -4.46
CA ASP A 39 5.00 1.17 -4.53
C ASP A 39 4.65 0.59 -3.15
N THR A 40 5.54 0.70 -2.17
CA THR A 40 5.26 0.26 -0.79
C THR A 40 4.20 1.14 -0.14
N ASP A 41 4.27 2.45 -0.35
CA ASP A 41 3.27 3.40 0.16
C ASP A 41 1.92 3.17 -0.52
N SER A 42 1.92 2.95 -1.85
CA SER A 42 0.73 2.62 -2.62
C SER A 42 0.02 1.40 -2.04
N ARG A 43 0.76 0.32 -1.80
CA ARG A 43 0.22 -0.91 -1.23
C ARG A 43 -0.32 -0.71 0.19
N LYS A 44 0.45 -0.06 1.08
CA LYS A 44 0.01 0.21 2.46
C LYS A 44 -1.26 1.04 2.52
N VAL A 45 -1.33 2.10 1.71
CA VAL A 45 -2.52 2.94 1.64
C VAL A 45 -3.71 2.16 1.08
N ALA A 46 -3.51 1.35 0.04
CA ALA A 46 -4.55 0.50 -0.51
C ALA A 46 -5.07 -0.49 0.54
N GLU A 47 -4.18 -1.19 1.24
CA GLU A 47 -4.53 -2.15 2.30
C GLU A 47 -5.34 -1.49 3.42
N GLU A 48 -4.92 -0.31 3.89
CA GLU A 48 -5.61 0.43 4.95
C GLU A 48 -6.99 0.92 4.51
N LEU A 49 -7.11 1.52 3.32
CA LEU A 49 -8.39 1.95 2.76
C LEU A 49 -9.37 0.79 2.61
N ILE A 50 -8.87 -0.37 2.14
CA ILE A 50 -9.69 -1.56 1.99
C ILE A 50 -10.10 -2.11 3.35
N ALA A 51 -9.19 -2.20 4.33
CA ALA A 51 -9.52 -2.66 5.68
C ALA A 51 -10.63 -1.80 6.29
N GLN A 52 -10.55 -0.48 6.18
CA GLN A 52 -11.59 0.44 6.64
C GLN A 52 -12.91 0.24 5.90
N SER A 53 -12.87 0.10 4.58
CA SER A 53 -14.05 -0.07 3.74
C SER A 53 -14.77 -1.41 4.01
N ILE A 54 -14.01 -2.49 4.17
CA ILE A 54 -14.56 -3.84 4.40
C ILE A 54 -15.18 -3.95 5.80
N ASN A 55 -14.57 -3.30 6.80
CA ASN A 55 -15.07 -3.31 8.17
C ASN A 55 -16.26 -2.36 8.38
N ALA A 56 -16.57 -1.51 7.40
CA ALA A 56 -17.73 -0.64 7.46
C ALA A 56 -19.05 -1.43 7.28
N SER A 57 -20.12 -0.98 7.93
CA SER A 57 -21.41 -1.67 7.99
C SER A 57 -22.14 -1.79 6.64
N TRP A 58 -21.69 -1.10 5.58
CA TRP A 58 -22.38 -1.10 4.29
C TRP A 58 -22.40 -2.47 3.60
N ILE A 59 -21.34 -3.29 3.74
CA ILE A 59 -21.30 -4.64 3.14
C ILE A 59 -22.30 -5.55 3.81
N SER A 60 -22.31 -5.58 5.15
CA SER A 60 -23.27 -6.39 5.92
C SER A 60 -24.70 -5.94 5.69
N GLY A 61 -24.96 -4.63 5.67
CA GLY A 61 -26.27 -4.07 5.32
C GLY A 61 -26.72 -4.51 3.93
N TYR A 62 -25.86 -4.34 2.91
CA TYR A 62 -26.17 -4.76 1.55
C TYR A 62 -26.46 -6.27 1.46
N LEU A 63 -25.67 -7.10 2.17
CA LEU A 63 -25.86 -8.55 2.18
C LEU A 63 -27.20 -8.93 2.83
N MET A 64 -27.58 -8.26 3.93
CA MET A 64 -28.87 -8.49 4.61
C MET A 64 -30.05 -8.11 3.70
N ASP A 65 -29.96 -6.97 3.02
CA ASP A 65 -31.04 -6.45 2.18
C ASP A 65 -31.19 -7.23 0.86
N ASN A 66 -30.09 -7.71 0.29
CA ASN A 66 -30.08 -8.28 -1.07
C ASN A 66 -29.76 -9.78 -1.13
N GLY A 67 -29.35 -10.41 -0.03
CA GLY A 67 -28.99 -11.83 0.02
C GLY A 67 -27.78 -12.23 -0.83
N LYS A 68 -26.99 -11.25 -1.33
CA LYS A 68 -25.85 -11.47 -2.21
C LYS A 68 -24.74 -10.45 -1.95
N LYS A 69 -23.51 -10.82 -2.29
CA LYS A 69 -22.35 -9.93 -2.17
C LYS A 69 -22.50 -8.71 -3.09
N PRO A 70 -22.11 -7.51 -2.62
CA PRO A 70 -22.08 -6.32 -3.48
C PRO A 70 -21.12 -6.50 -4.65
N VAL A 71 -21.46 -5.89 -5.77
CA VAL A 71 -20.60 -5.82 -6.97
C VAL A 71 -19.95 -4.45 -7.00
N LEU A 72 -18.61 -4.42 -7.03
CA LEU A 72 -17.82 -3.20 -7.05
C LEU A 72 -17.10 -3.00 -8.38
N ILE A 73 -16.98 -1.76 -8.76
CA ILE A 73 -16.17 -1.27 -9.87
C ILE A 73 -15.28 -0.17 -9.30
N ILE A 74 -13.97 -0.24 -9.52
CA ILE A 74 -13.08 0.86 -9.18
C ILE A 74 -13.06 1.83 -10.36
N GLY A 75 -13.41 3.07 -10.08
CA GLY A 75 -13.36 4.14 -11.07
C GLY A 75 -11.93 4.66 -11.29
N PRO A 76 -11.72 5.54 -12.29
CA PRO A 76 -10.41 6.10 -12.57
C PRO A 76 -9.91 6.97 -11.41
N VAL A 77 -8.69 6.69 -10.94
CA VAL A 77 -7.99 7.50 -9.95
C VAL A 77 -7.12 8.52 -10.66
N ARG A 78 -7.22 9.79 -10.26
CA ARG A 78 -6.43 10.89 -10.82
C ARG A 78 -5.46 11.40 -9.75
N ASN A 79 -4.16 11.33 -10.06
CA ASN A 79 -3.17 11.99 -9.25
C ASN A 79 -3.26 13.52 -9.47
N LYS A 80 -3.48 14.27 -8.38
CA LYS A 80 -3.50 15.75 -8.38
C LYS A 80 -2.38 16.33 -7.51
N SER A 81 -1.46 15.49 -7.04
CA SER A 81 -0.29 15.92 -6.28
C SER A 81 0.89 16.23 -7.21
N SER A 82 1.95 16.80 -6.66
CA SER A 82 3.23 16.97 -7.35
C SER A 82 4.08 15.68 -7.38
N GLU A 83 3.66 14.66 -6.66
CA GLU A 83 4.34 13.38 -6.59
C GLU A 83 4.09 12.53 -7.84
N HIS A 84 5.08 11.72 -8.23
CA HIS A 84 4.93 10.79 -9.34
C HIS A 84 4.25 9.48 -8.85
N ILE A 85 2.92 9.50 -8.76
CA ILE A 85 2.12 8.35 -8.32
C ILE A 85 1.63 7.54 -9.51
N ASN A 86 2.00 6.26 -9.56
CA ASN A 86 1.45 5.33 -10.54
C ASN A 86 0.03 4.91 -10.13
N THR A 87 -0.97 5.65 -10.62
CA THR A 87 -2.38 5.38 -10.27
C THR A 87 -2.87 4.03 -10.78
N ARG A 88 -2.27 3.45 -11.82
CA ARG A 88 -2.62 2.12 -12.33
C ARG A 88 -2.21 1.03 -11.33
N THR A 89 -0.98 1.10 -10.81
CA THR A 89 -0.52 0.19 -9.75
C THR A 89 -1.40 0.29 -8.52
N PHE A 90 -1.74 1.51 -8.10
CA PHE A 90 -2.63 1.75 -6.96
C PHE A 90 -4.02 1.12 -7.14
N ILE A 91 -4.63 1.25 -8.32
CA ILE A 91 -5.91 0.62 -8.65
C ILE A 91 -5.78 -0.91 -8.59
N ALA A 92 -4.72 -1.48 -9.16
CA ALA A 92 -4.50 -2.92 -9.14
C ALA A 92 -4.33 -3.46 -7.70
N ASP A 93 -3.67 -2.74 -6.82
CA ASP A 93 -3.54 -3.08 -5.40
C ASP A 93 -4.90 -3.04 -4.69
N LEU A 94 -5.73 -2.04 -4.97
CA LEU A 94 -7.10 -1.96 -4.46
C LEU A 94 -7.95 -3.15 -4.91
N GLU A 95 -7.94 -3.47 -6.20
CA GLU A 95 -8.70 -4.59 -6.78
C GLU A 95 -8.28 -5.91 -6.16
N LYS A 96 -6.98 -6.16 -6.08
CA LYS A 96 -6.41 -7.36 -5.46
C LYS A 96 -6.85 -7.51 -3.99
N SER A 97 -6.82 -6.43 -3.24
CA SER A 97 -7.20 -6.44 -1.82
C SER A 97 -8.70 -6.72 -1.64
N TYR A 98 -9.56 -6.13 -2.47
CA TYR A 98 -10.99 -6.42 -2.46
C TYR A 98 -11.30 -7.87 -2.85
N ILE A 99 -10.64 -8.39 -3.88
CA ILE A 99 -10.80 -9.79 -4.30
C ILE A 99 -10.38 -10.73 -3.18
N ASN A 100 -9.22 -10.48 -2.55
CA ASN A 100 -8.70 -11.30 -1.45
C ASN A 100 -9.59 -11.27 -0.21
N SER A 101 -10.32 -10.20 0.04
CA SER A 101 -11.28 -10.13 1.15
C SER A 101 -12.42 -11.14 1.02
N GLY A 102 -12.75 -11.55 -0.18
CA GLY A 102 -13.87 -12.44 -0.48
C GLY A 102 -15.25 -11.89 -0.14
N GLN A 103 -15.38 -10.62 0.29
CA GLN A 103 -16.65 -10.04 0.73
C GLN A 103 -17.43 -9.35 -0.40
N VAL A 104 -16.77 -9.05 -1.50
CA VAL A 104 -17.34 -8.35 -2.65
C VAL A 104 -17.06 -9.11 -3.95
N LYS A 105 -17.75 -8.75 -5.03
CA LYS A 105 -17.43 -9.18 -6.40
C LYS A 105 -16.85 -7.99 -7.14
N MET A 106 -15.65 -8.13 -7.68
CA MET A 106 -15.04 -7.11 -8.54
C MET A 106 -15.46 -7.31 -10.00
N VAL A 107 -15.70 -6.21 -10.69
CA VAL A 107 -16.00 -6.18 -12.13
C VAL A 107 -15.09 -5.14 -12.78
N ALA A 108 -14.51 -5.51 -13.91
CA ALA A 108 -13.66 -4.62 -14.71
C ALA A 108 -14.36 -3.30 -15.02
N SER A 109 -13.61 -2.21 -15.00
CA SER A 109 -14.08 -0.88 -15.36
C SER A 109 -14.53 -0.82 -16.83
N SER A 110 -15.27 0.21 -17.22
CA SER A 110 -15.69 0.37 -18.63
C SER A 110 -14.50 0.42 -19.59
N SER A 111 -13.45 1.13 -19.23
CA SER A 111 -12.22 1.27 -20.05
C SER A 111 -11.49 -0.06 -20.23
N GLU A 112 -11.43 -0.91 -19.20
CA GLU A 112 -10.84 -2.24 -19.31
C GLU A 112 -11.67 -3.18 -20.18
N ARG A 113 -13.00 -3.08 -20.08
CA ARG A 113 -13.91 -3.87 -20.94
C ARG A 113 -13.84 -3.46 -22.41
N GLU A 114 -13.63 -2.18 -22.69
CA GLU A 114 -13.41 -1.70 -24.05
C GLU A 114 -12.10 -2.25 -24.61
N ALA A 115 -10.99 -2.15 -23.87
CA ALA A 115 -9.71 -2.69 -24.29
C ALA A 115 -9.77 -4.20 -24.61
N ILE A 116 -10.47 -4.98 -23.78
CA ILE A 116 -10.67 -6.43 -24.00
C ILE A 116 -11.54 -6.68 -25.24
N ARG A 117 -12.51 -5.81 -25.51
CA ARG A 117 -13.36 -5.94 -26.69
C ARG A 117 -12.58 -5.66 -27.97
N ASP A 118 -11.80 -4.58 -27.99
CA ASP A 118 -10.95 -4.21 -29.10
C ASP A 118 -9.94 -5.31 -29.43
N GLU A 119 -9.30 -5.90 -28.41
CA GLU A 119 -8.39 -7.03 -28.58
C GLU A 119 -9.08 -8.26 -29.18
N ARG A 120 -10.32 -8.54 -28.79
CA ARG A 120 -11.09 -9.67 -29.36
C ARG A 120 -11.47 -9.42 -30.82
N GLU A 121 -11.84 -8.18 -31.17
CA GLU A 121 -12.15 -7.81 -32.55
C GLU A 121 -10.91 -7.93 -33.43
N ASP A 122 -9.75 -7.48 -32.95
CA ASP A 122 -8.48 -7.66 -33.65
C ASP A 122 -8.16 -9.14 -33.87
N GLN A 123 -8.28 -10.00 -32.87
CA GLN A 123 -8.05 -11.43 -33.01
C GLN A 123 -9.00 -12.10 -34.01
N GLN A 124 -10.25 -11.67 -34.07
CA GLN A 124 -11.23 -12.18 -35.04
C GLN A 124 -10.92 -11.72 -36.49
N SER A 125 -10.27 -10.57 -36.66
CA SER A 125 -9.91 -10.04 -37.98
C SER A 125 -8.75 -10.79 -38.62
N TYR A 126 -7.95 -11.52 -37.84
CA TYR A 126 -6.79 -12.32 -38.29
C TYR A 126 -7.08 -13.81 -38.45
N SER A 127 -8.32 -14.26 -38.20
CA SER A 127 -8.77 -15.66 -38.36
C SER A 127 -9.53 -15.86 -39.64
#